data_a5d881ec3c268248b216434c4306df69
#
_entry.id   a5d881ec3c268248b216434c4306df69
#
_cell.length_a   1.000
_cell.length_b   1.000
_cell.length_c   1.000
_cell.angle_alpha   90.00
_cell.angle_beta   90.00
_cell.angle_gamma   90.00
#
_symmetry.space_group_name_H-M   'P 1'
#
loop_
_entity.id
_entity.type
_entity.pdbx_description
1 polymer ?
#
loop_
_entity_poly.entity_id
_entity_poly.type
_entity_poly.pdbx_seq_one_letter_code
_entity_poly.pdbx_strand_id
1 'polypeptide(L)'
;MQKAEAIKELNSEYEKQGNQIVVLYGREGCEKEICIRRFLEGKECFYYRAREISDAEQEKCFAERIDSRYHLDPEERDYELYAEKMKSSDGSKLVVVIDEFEHLIRKNSVFIDHMMKLKKNANGSVMILLCSSSLVFVEHKMSSTLGKLMHQIDHIYKLTELNFIDIVRIFPDNSISDCVEIFGV
;
A
#
# COMPACT_ATOMS: atom_id res chain seq x y z
N MET A 1 14.04 3.43 6.08
CA MET A 1 13.12 3.72 7.21
C MET A 1 12.80 2.41 7.92
N GLN A 2 12.90 2.40 9.22
CA GLN A 2 12.57 1.23 10.03
C GLN A 2 11.07 1.09 10.25
N LYS A 3 10.61 -0.11 10.61
CA LYS A 3 9.20 -0.47 10.77
C LYS A 3 8.41 0.46 11.70
N ALA A 4 8.95 0.78 12.89
CA ALA A 4 8.28 1.65 13.85
C ALA A 4 8.10 3.08 13.32
N GLU A 5 9.09 3.60 12.63
CA GLU A 5 9.06 4.90 11.97
C GLU A 5 8.03 4.90 10.83
N ALA A 6 8.00 3.84 10.00
CA ALA A 6 7.03 3.70 8.92
C ALA A 6 5.59 3.69 9.44
N ILE A 7 5.30 2.96 10.53
CA ILE A 7 3.99 2.96 11.16
C ILE A 7 3.60 4.36 11.64
N LYS A 8 4.54 5.09 12.24
CA LYS A 8 4.32 6.47 12.69
C LYS A 8 4.00 7.39 11.52
N GLU A 9 4.78 7.31 10.44
CA GLU A 9 4.55 8.12 9.23
C GLU A 9 3.21 7.77 8.57
N LEU A 10 2.87 6.48 8.42
CA LEU A 10 1.58 6.05 7.89
C LEU A 10 0.39 6.56 8.73
N ASN A 11 0.51 6.55 10.06
CA ASN A 11 -0.52 7.15 10.92
C ASN A 11 -0.59 8.66 10.74
N SER A 12 0.54 9.35 10.60
CA SER A 12 0.57 10.79 10.31
C SER A 12 -0.13 11.11 8.98
N GLU A 13 0.07 10.29 7.93
CA GLU A 13 -0.63 10.44 6.65
C GLU A 13 -2.14 10.17 6.78
N TYR A 14 -2.53 9.18 7.56
CA TYR A 14 -3.92 8.85 7.81
C TYR A 14 -4.69 9.98 8.49
N GLU A 15 -4.09 10.68 9.44
CA GLU A 15 -4.68 11.80 10.19
C GLU A 15 -4.81 13.10 9.38
N LYS A 16 -4.13 13.22 8.24
CA LYS A 16 -4.24 14.41 7.38
C LYS A 16 -5.65 14.57 6.84
N GLN A 17 -6.08 15.80 6.67
CA GLN A 17 -7.32 16.09 5.96
C GLN A 17 -7.20 15.76 4.47
N GLY A 18 -8.32 15.39 3.86
CA GLY A 18 -8.38 15.02 2.45
C GLY A 18 -7.99 13.57 2.19
N ASN A 19 -7.95 13.21 0.91
CA ASN A 19 -7.58 11.87 0.46
C ASN A 19 -6.07 11.80 0.20
N GLN A 20 -5.43 10.71 0.64
CA GLN A 20 -4.00 10.49 0.44
C GLN A 20 -3.76 9.27 -0.45
N ILE A 21 -2.69 9.33 -1.25
CA ILE A 21 -2.06 8.17 -1.89
C ILE A 21 -0.64 8.07 -1.38
N VAL A 22 -0.32 6.96 -0.73
CA VAL A 22 1.00 6.70 -0.16
C VAL A 22 1.54 5.42 -0.75
N VAL A 23 2.83 5.41 -1.09
CA VAL A 23 3.55 4.21 -1.51
C VAL A 23 4.42 3.72 -0.36
N LEU A 24 4.30 2.43 -0.02
CA LEU A 24 5.18 1.75 0.92
C LEU A 24 5.87 0.60 0.20
N TYR A 25 7.20 0.63 0.12
CA TYR A 25 7.93 -0.41 -0.57
C TYR A 25 9.17 -0.88 0.21
N GLY A 26 9.61 -2.08 -0.08
CA GLY A 26 10.77 -2.68 0.53
C GLY A 26 10.95 -4.12 0.05
N ARG A 27 12.14 -4.68 0.20
CA ARG A 27 12.43 -6.06 -0.23
C ARG A 27 11.47 -7.07 0.42
N GLU A 28 11.31 -8.19 -0.21
CA GLU A 28 10.74 -9.37 0.44
C GLU A 28 11.54 -9.68 1.71
N GLY A 29 10.86 -9.99 2.81
CA GLY A 29 11.52 -10.20 4.11
C GLY A 29 11.67 -8.94 5.00
N CYS A 30 11.48 -7.71 4.48
CA CYS A 30 11.54 -6.50 5.31
C CYS A 30 10.35 -6.31 6.27
N GLU A 31 9.57 -7.37 6.49
CA GLU A 31 8.39 -7.38 7.37
C GLU A 31 7.31 -6.33 7.00
N LYS A 32 7.22 -5.99 5.71
CA LYS A 32 6.22 -5.05 5.18
C LYS A 32 4.80 -5.43 5.60
N GLU A 33 4.46 -6.73 5.54
CA GLU A 33 3.14 -7.23 5.95
C GLU A 33 2.85 -6.98 7.43
N ILE A 34 3.86 -7.12 8.31
CA ILE A 34 3.73 -6.82 9.73
C ILE A 34 3.51 -5.31 9.94
N CYS A 35 4.24 -4.48 9.20
CA CYS A 35 4.07 -3.03 9.24
C CYS A 35 2.66 -2.63 8.84
N ILE A 36 2.16 -3.13 7.71
CA ILE A 36 0.81 -2.87 7.21
C ILE A 36 -0.24 -3.34 8.23
N ARG A 37 -0.11 -4.58 8.74
CA ARG A 37 -1.06 -5.13 9.72
C ARG A 37 -1.17 -4.25 10.98
N ARG A 38 -0.03 -3.83 11.55
CA ARG A 38 -0.02 -2.95 12.72
C ARG A 38 -0.59 -1.57 12.43
N PHE A 39 -0.29 -1.01 11.25
CA PHE A 39 -0.88 0.25 10.83
C PHE A 39 -2.41 0.16 10.72
N LEU A 40 -2.95 -0.97 10.26
CA LEU A 40 -4.39 -1.19 10.07
C LEU A 40 -5.15 -1.49 11.36
N GLU A 41 -4.47 -1.72 12.50
CA GLU A 41 -5.14 -1.97 13.77
C GLU A 41 -6.11 -0.83 14.13
N GLY A 42 -7.38 -1.18 14.36
CA GLY A 42 -8.44 -0.23 14.69
C GLY A 42 -8.93 0.64 13.51
N LYS A 43 -8.53 0.36 12.28
CA LYS A 43 -8.97 1.09 11.08
C LYS A 43 -9.79 0.18 10.17
N GLU A 44 -10.87 0.72 9.61
CA GLU A 44 -11.57 0.02 8.54
C GLU A 44 -10.74 0.03 7.27
N CYS A 45 -10.58 -1.16 6.64
CA CYS A 45 -9.75 -1.26 5.45
C CYS A 45 -10.38 -2.16 4.39
N PHE A 46 -10.11 -1.82 3.14
CA PHE A 46 -10.22 -2.70 1.98
C PHE A 46 -8.81 -3.16 1.62
N TYR A 47 -8.57 -4.48 1.63
CA TYR A 47 -7.26 -5.05 1.29
C TYR A 47 -7.36 -5.95 0.07
N TYR A 48 -6.52 -5.68 -0.92
CA TYR A 48 -6.36 -6.49 -2.11
C TYR A 48 -4.88 -6.73 -2.39
N ARG A 49 -4.49 -8.00 -2.57
CA ARG A 49 -3.15 -8.38 -3.01
C ARG A 49 -3.19 -8.77 -4.48
N ALA A 50 -2.50 -8.01 -5.30
CA ALA A 50 -2.35 -8.30 -6.70
C ALA A 50 -1.42 -9.52 -6.90
N ARG A 51 -1.67 -10.29 -7.97
CA ARG A 51 -0.92 -11.51 -8.29
C ARG A 51 -0.34 -11.42 -9.69
N GLU A 52 0.67 -12.21 -9.96
CA GLU A 52 1.25 -12.31 -11.30
C GLU A 52 0.38 -13.22 -12.20
N ILE A 53 -0.75 -12.67 -12.66
CA ILE A 53 -1.73 -13.30 -13.55
C ILE A 53 -2.01 -12.37 -14.74
N SER A 54 -2.87 -12.77 -15.67
CA SER A 54 -3.25 -11.91 -16.80
C SER A 54 -4.00 -10.66 -16.33
N ASP A 55 -3.89 -9.56 -17.09
CA ASP A 55 -4.56 -8.29 -16.76
C ASP A 55 -6.08 -8.47 -16.62
N ALA A 56 -6.70 -9.28 -17.50
CA ALA A 56 -8.14 -9.56 -17.47
C ALA A 56 -8.57 -10.35 -16.21
N GLU A 57 -7.78 -11.34 -15.79
CA GLU A 57 -8.04 -12.07 -14.55
C GLU A 57 -7.82 -11.20 -13.33
N GLN A 58 -6.80 -10.35 -13.36
CA GLN A 58 -6.49 -9.43 -12.28
C GLN A 58 -7.63 -8.42 -12.08
N GLU A 59 -8.13 -7.84 -13.16
CA GLU A 59 -9.29 -6.95 -13.15
C GLU A 59 -10.54 -7.64 -12.61
N LYS A 60 -10.81 -8.86 -13.08
CA LYS A 60 -11.93 -9.68 -12.59
C LYS A 60 -11.82 -9.95 -11.09
N CYS A 61 -10.65 -10.42 -10.61
CA CYS A 61 -10.43 -10.69 -9.19
C CYS A 61 -10.57 -9.43 -8.32
N PHE A 62 -10.09 -8.29 -8.81
CA PHE A 62 -10.22 -7.02 -8.11
C PHE A 62 -11.68 -6.58 -8.00
N ALA A 63 -12.43 -6.64 -9.12
CA ALA A 63 -13.85 -6.33 -9.16
C ALA A 63 -14.65 -7.25 -8.23
N GLU A 64 -14.46 -8.57 -8.32
CA GLU A 64 -15.12 -9.56 -7.44
C GLU A 64 -14.84 -9.28 -5.94
N ARG A 65 -13.65 -8.80 -5.61
CA ARG A 65 -13.32 -8.44 -4.22
C ARG A 65 -14.10 -7.22 -3.74
N ILE A 66 -14.30 -6.23 -4.62
CA ILE A 66 -15.13 -5.05 -4.31
C ILE A 66 -16.60 -5.43 -4.21
N ASP A 67 -17.13 -6.16 -5.20
CA ASP A 67 -18.52 -6.62 -5.24
C ASP A 67 -18.87 -7.38 -3.96
N SER A 68 -18.03 -8.33 -3.58
CA SER A 68 -18.22 -9.12 -2.36
C SER A 68 -18.21 -8.26 -1.09
N ARG A 69 -17.36 -7.24 -1.01
CA ARG A 69 -17.22 -6.37 0.16
C ARG A 69 -18.40 -5.41 0.31
N TYR A 70 -18.89 -4.87 -0.82
CA TYR A 70 -19.92 -3.83 -0.84
C TYR A 70 -21.27 -4.32 -1.34
N HIS A 71 -21.44 -5.64 -1.57
CA HIS A 71 -22.68 -6.29 -2.04
C HIS A 71 -23.20 -5.66 -3.34
N LEU A 72 -22.30 -5.43 -4.30
CA LEU A 72 -22.64 -4.87 -5.61
C LEU A 72 -23.02 -5.96 -6.59
N ASP A 73 -23.90 -5.61 -7.54
CA ASP A 73 -24.26 -6.50 -8.63
C ASP A 73 -23.11 -6.57 -9.67
N PRO A 74 -22.60 -7.78 -9.98
CA PRO A 74 -21.55 -7.93 -10.99
C PRO A 74 -21.96 -7.45 -12.39
N GLU A 75 -23.26 -7.34 -12.69
CA GLU A 75 -23.73 -6.83 -13.98
C GLU A 75 -23.70 -5.29 -14.07
N GLU A 76 -23.65 -4.60 -12.92
CA GLU A 76 -23.58 -3.14 -12.80
C GLU A 76 -22.16 -2.62 -12.57
N ARG A 77 -21.13 -3.38 -12.95
CA ARG A 77 -19.74 -3.02 -12.74
C ARG A 77 -19.36 -1.71 -13.42
N ASP A 78 -19.16 -0.68 -12.62
CA ASP A 78 -18.61 0.61 -13.02
C ASP A 78 -17.61 1.12 -11.98
N TYR A 79 -16.45 1.56 -12.47
CA TYR A 79 -15.40 2.12 -11.60
C TYR A 79 -15.82 3.44 -10.92
N GLU A 80 -16.79 4.16 -11.45
CA GLU A 80 -17.39 5.33 -10.78
C GLU A 80 -18.21 4.89 -9.58
N LEU A 81 -19.03 3.87 -9.76
CA LEU A 81 -19.80 3.25 -8.68
C LEU A 81 -18.88 2.72 -7.58
N TYR A 82 -17.78 2.05 -7.95
CA TYR A 82 -16.81 1.57 -6.98
C TYR A 82 -16.20 2.71 -6.16
N ALA A 83 -15.79 3.82 -6.79
CA ALA A 83 -15.24 4.98 -6.09
C ALA A 83 -16.25 5.62 -5.13
N GLU A 84 -17.54 5.60 -5.46
CA GLU A 84 -18.61 6.09 -4.60
C GLU A 84 -18.93 5.17 -3.41
N LYS A 85 -18.86 3.86 -3.62
CA LYS A 85 -19.21 2.84 -2.63
C LYS A 85 -18.07 2.52 -1.66
N MET A 86 -16.81 2.71 -2.06
CA MET A 86 -15.64 2.47 -1.22
C MET A 86 -15.53 3.52 -0.11
N LYS A 87 -16.35 3.35 0.92
CA LYS A 87 -16.42 4.20 2.11
C LYS A 87 -16.34 3.34 3.37
N SER A 88 -15.91 3.94 4.45
CA SER A 88 -16.00 3.34 5.78
C SER A 88 -17.44 3.27 6.26
N SER A 89 -17.78 2.24 7.02
CA SER A 89 -19.11 2.03 7.58
C SER A 89 -19.44 2.97 8.74
N ASP A 90 -18.43 3.46 9.45
CA ASP A 90 -18.54 4.33 10.63
C ASP A 90 -18.26 5.81 10.33
N GLY A 91 -18.03 6.15 9.07
CA GLY A 91 -17.67 7.52 8.65
C GLY A 91 -16.22 7.93 8.91
N SER A 92 -15.38 7.01 9.41
CA SER A 92 -13.93 7.22 9.50
C SER A 92 -13.27 7.19 8.12
N LYS A 93 -11.97 7.46 8.06
CA LYS A 93 -11.23 7.34 6.81
C LYS A 93 -10.99 5.85 6.47
N LEU A 94 -11.46 5.39 5.32
CA LEU A 94 -11.19 4.04 4.80
C LEU A 94 -9.74 3.94 4.34
N VAL A 95 -9.04 2.88 4.74
CA VAL A 95 -7.72 2.56 4.17
C VAL A 95 -7.90 1.54 3.05
N VAL A 96 -7.52 1.93 1.83
CA VAL A 96 -7.52 1.03 0.66
C VAL A 96 -6.10 0.56 0.41
N VAL A 97 -5.81 -0.69 0.75
CA VAL A 97 -4.48 -1.29 0.56
C VAL A 97 -4.46 -2.10 -0.73
N ILE A 98 -3.53 -1.77 -1.62
CA ILE A 98 -3.23 -2.54 -2.81
C ILE A 98 -1.81 -3.07 -2.68
N ASP A 99 -1.68 -4.33 -2.32
CA ASP A 99 -0.39 -4.99 -2.13
C ASP A 99 0.11 -5.61 -3.45
N GLU A 100 1.42 -5.53 -3.70
CA GLU A 100 2.08 -5.89 -4.96
C GLU A 100 1.45 -5.19 -6.17
N PHE A 101 1.17 -3.88 -6.00
CA PHE A 101 0.39 -3.08 -6.96
C PHE A 101 1.00 -3.01 -8.37
N GLU A 102 2.28 -3.27 -8.54
CA GLU A 102 2.94 -3.38 -9.85
C GLU A 102 2.31 -4.44 -10.76
N HIS A 103 1.68 -5.46 -10.19
CA HIS A 103 1.00 -6.49 -10.97
C HIS A 103 -0.35 -6.02 -11.54
N LEU A 104 -0.96 -4.98 -10.96
CA LEU A 104 -2.19 -4.37 -11.45
C LEU A 104 -1.96 -3.36 -12.57
N ILE A 105 -0.82 -2.71 -12.59
CA ILE A 105 -0.60 -1.53 -13.44
C ILE A 105 0.28 -1.80 -14.67
N ARG A 106 0.78 -3.02 -14.88
CA ARG A 106 1.73 -3.35 -15.96
C ARG A 106 1.27 -2.89 -17.35
N LYS A 107 -0.04 -2.95 -17.65
CA LYS A 107 -0.62 -2.50 -18.91
C LYS A 107 -2.01 -1.87 -18.74
N ASN A 108 -2.51 -1.72 -17.51
CA ASN A 108 -3.89 -1.38 -17.24
C ASN A 108 -4.05 0.08 -16.85
N SER A 109 -4.40 0.94 -17.81
CA SER A 109 -4.77 2.34 -17.56
C SER A 109 -6.04 2.47 -16.72
N VAL A 110 -6.94 1.49 -16.79
CA VAL A 110 -8.24 1.50 -16.09
C VAL A 110 -8.03 1.53 -14.57
N PHE A 111 -7.09 0.74 -14.04
CA PHE A 111 -6.78 0.76 -12.62
C PHE A 111 -6.21 2.12 -12.17
N ILE A 112 -5.34 2.72 -12.97
CA ILE A 112 -4.80 4.06 -12.71
C ILE A 112 -5.92 5.09 -12.65
N ASP A 113 -6.83 5.07 -13.62
CA ASP A 113 -7.99 5.97 -13.67
C ASP A 113 -8.92 5.73 -12.47
N HIS A 114 -9.13 4.48 -12.05
CA HIS A 114 -9.90 4.15 -10.86
C HIS A 114 -9.26 4.73 -9.57
N MET A 115 -7.96 4.59 -9.38
CA MET A 115 -7.26 5.18 -8.23
C MET A 115 -7.35 6.71 -8.22
N MET A 116 -7.25 7.34 -9.38
CA MET A 116 -7.42 8.79 -9.52
C MET A 116 -8.85 9.25 -9.20
N LYS A 117 -9.86 8.51 -9.66
CA LYS A 117 -11.27 8.77 -9.34
C LYS A 117 -11.53 8.58 -7.85
N LEU A 118 -11.04 7.50 -7.26
CA LEU A 118 -11.17 7.22 -5.83
C LEU A 118 -10.56 8.35 -4.99
N LYS A 119 -9.35 8.81 -5.32
CA LYS A 119 -8.74 9.95 -4.64
C LYS A 119 -9.57 11.24 -4.78
N LYS A 120 -10.17 11.47 -5.94
CA LYS A 120 -10.94 12.69 -6.22
C LYS A 120 -12.33 12.69 -5.58
N ASN A 121 -13.02 11.55 -5.61
CA ASN A 121 -14.45 11.48 -5.28
C ASN A 121 -14.73 11.12 -3.82
N ALA A 122 -13.76 10.62 -3.08
CA ALA A 122 -13.96 10.13 -1.71
C ALA A 122 -14.12 11.24 -0.64
N ASN A 123 -14.25 12.50 -1.02
CA ASN A 123 -14.53 13.65 -0.13
C ASN A 123 -13.68 13.70 1.16
N GLY A 124 -12.39 13.32 1.06
CA GLY A 124 -11.48 13.34 2.21
C GLY A 124 -11.56 12.12 3.13
N SER A 125 -12.25 11.06 2.73
CA SER A 125 -12.52 9.87 3.54
C SER A 125 -11.73 8.62 3.13
N VAL A 126 -10.69 8.73 2.29
CA VAL A 126 -9.90 7.58 1.83
C VAL A 126 -8.39 7.84 1.92
N MET A 127 -7.65 6.85 2.40
CA MET A 127 -6.21 6.75 2.24
C MET A 127 -5.88 5.52 1.40
N ILE A 128 -5.26 5.72 0.23
CA ILE A 128 -4.83 4.64 -0.65
C ILE A 128 -3.37 4.32 -0.32
N LEU A 129 -3.10 3.08 0.08
CA LEU A 129 -1.77 2.57 0.39
C LEU A 129 -1.35 1.56 -0.68
N LEU A 130 -0.45 1.97 -1.56
CA LEU A 130 0.13 1.14 -2.61
C LEU A 130 1.40 0.48 -2.08
N CYS A 131 1.44 -0.84 -2.02
CA CYS A 131 2.57 -1.59 -1.48
C CYS A 131 3.27 -2.40 -2.56
N SER A 132 4.60 -2.46 -2.52
CA SER A 132 5.42 -3.24 -3.46
C SER A 132 6.63 -3.89 -2.79
N SER A 133 6.94 -5.11 -3.19
CA SER A 133 8.19 -5.81 -2.83
C SER A 133 9.29 -5.57 -3.88
N SER A 134 8.96 -5.02 -5.04
CA SER A 134 9.91 -4.80 -6.13
C SER A 134 10.61 -3.44 -6.05
N LEU A 135 11.83 -3.42 -5.50
CA LEU A 135 12.66 -2.20 -5.52
C LEU A 135 12.90 -1.69 -6.94
N VAL A 136 13.19 -2.60 -7.87
CA VAL A 136 13.46 -2.26 -9.27
C VAL A 136 12.26 -1.57 -9.93
N PHE A 137 11.05 -2.04 -9.61
CA PHE A 137 9.85 -1.41 -10.12
C PHE A 137 9.71 0.01 -9.56
N VAL A 138 9.73 0.17 -8.24
CA VAL A 138 9.46 1.47 -7.60
C VAL A 138 10.56 2.50 -7.94
N GLU A 139 11.82 2.11 -7.89
CA GLU A 139 12.94 3.05 -8.07
C GLU A 139 13.22 3.41 -9.54
N HIS A 140 12.86 2.54 -10.50
CA HIS A 140 13.24 2.73 -11.91
C HIS A 140 12.09 2.76 -12.91
N LYS A 141 10.93 2.16 -12.60
CA LYS A 141 9.84 1.99 -13.56
C LYS A 141 8.54 2.69 -13.16
N MET A 142 8.30 2.87 -11.86
CA MET A 142 7.04 3.37 -11.33
C MET A 142 6.64 4.71 -11.94
N SER A 143 7.54 5.67 -12.03
CA SER A 143 7.24 7.01 -12.56
C SER A 143 6.72 6.96 -14.00
N SER A 144 7.36 6.18 -14.87
CA SER A 144 6.93 6.03 -16.27
C SER A 144 5.64 5.20 -16.39
N THR A 145 5.44 4.23 -15.51
CA THR A 145 4.28 3.33 -15.55
C THR A 145 3.03 3.99 -15.02
N LEU A 146 3.13 4.73 -13.91
CA LEU A 146 1.99 5.41 -13.28
C LEU A 146 1.54 6.68 -14.02
N GLY A 147 2.41 7.29 -14.81
CA GLY A 147 2.06 8.49 -15.58
C GLY A 147 1.39 9.57 -14.72
N LYS A 148 0.13 9.89 -15.00
CA LYS A 148 -0.63 10.92 -14.26
C LYS A 148 -0.81 10.63 -12.79
N LEU A 149 -0.95 9.35 -12.40
CA LEU A 149 -1.13 8.96 -11.00
C LEU A 149 0.11 9.30 -10.16
N MET A 150 1.31 9.30 -10.75
CA MET A 150 2.54 9.67 -10.04
C MET A 150 2.47 11.05 -9.41
N HIS A 151 1.82 12.01 -10.06
CA HIS A 151 1.64 13.38 -9.54
C HIS A 151 0.58 13.48 -8.42
N GLN A 152 -0.15 12.40 -8.16
CA GLN A 152 -1.15 12.32 -7.11
C GLN A 152 -0.65 11.59 -5.86
N ILE A 153 0.57 11.02 -5.91
CA ILE A 153 1.20 10.36 -4.77
C ILE A 153 1.71 11.43 -3.81
N ASP A 154 1.26 11.37 -2.56
CA ASP A 154 1.62 12.33 -1.54
C ASP A 154 2.98 11.99 -0.90
N HIS A 155 3.23 10.69 -0.63
CA HIS A 155 4.49 10.23 -0.04
C HIS A 155 4.91 8.84 -0.54
N ILE A 156 6.22 8.61 -0.55
CA ILE A 156 6.82 7.33 -0.92
C ILE A 156 7.78 6.94 0.20
N TYR A 157 7.49 5.83 0.88
CA TYR A 157 8.27 5.32 2.01
C TYR A 157 8.97 4.02 1.66
N LYS A 158 10.28 3.98 1.90
CA LYS A 158 11.11 2.78 1.74
C LYS A 158 11.33 2.10 3.09
N LEU A 159 10.81 0.90 3.26
CA LEU A 159 11.18 0.03 4.37
C LEU A 159 12.57 -0.55 4.12
N THR A 160 13.39 -0.50 5.15
CA THR A 160 14.72 -1.12 5.16
C THR A 160 14.80 -2.11 6.32
N GLU A 161 15.44 -3.23 6.08
CA GLU A 161 15.84 -4.13 7.15
C GLU A 161 16.83 -3.43 8.09
N LEU A 162 16.89 -3.91 9.32
CA LEU A 162 17.97 -3.55 10.21
C LEU A 162 19.30 -4.00 9.59
N ASN A 163 20.24 -3.09 9.45
CA ASN A 163 21.60 -3.45 9.08
C ASN A 163 22.43 -3.74 10.33
N PHE A 164 23.61 -4.32 10.16
CA PHE A 164 24.49 -4.65 11.27
C PHE A 164 24.83 -3.44 12.16
N ILE A 165 24.99 -2.27 11.57
CA ILE A 165 25.26 -1.02 12.31
C ILE A 165 24.07 -0.65 13.19
N ASP A 166 22.84 -0.88 12.72
CA ASP A 166 21.63 -0.63 13.51
C ASP A 166 21.57 -1.58 14.71
N ILE A 167 21.95 -2.86 14.55
CA ILE A 167 22.05 -3.82 15.67
C ILE A 167 23.07 -3.34 16.71
N VAL A 168 24.26 -2.96 16.30
CA VAL A 168 25.30 -2.44 17.20
C VAL A 168 24.81 -1.20 17.96
N ARG A 169 24.04 -0.32 17.31
CA ARG A 169 23.46 0.87 17.98
C ARG A 169 22.34 0.53 18.96
N ILE A 170 21.54 -0.50 18.68
CA ILE A 170 20.45 -0.95 19.55
C ILE A 170 20.97 -1.66 20.78
N PHE A 171 22.12 -2.37 20.65
CA PHE A 171 22.75 -3.15 21.69
C PHE A 171 24.20 -2.68 21.96
N PRO A 172 24.36 -1.45 22.48
CA PRO A 172 25.70 -0.84 22.61
C PRO A 172 26.64 -1.57 23.59
N ASP A 173 26.08 -2.34 24.53
CA ASP A 173 26.82 -3.09 25.53
C ASP A 173 27.20 -4.52 25.09
N ASN A 174 26.68 -4.97 23.92
CA ASN A 174 26.99 -6.28 23.40
C ASN A 174 28.31 -6.30 22.64
N SER A 175 29.02 -7.44 22.71
CA SER A 175 30.20 -7.65 21.87
C SER A 175 29.81 -7.70 20.37
N ILE A 176 30.79 -7.46 19.50
CA ILE A 176 30.58 -7.59 18.06
C ILE A 176 30.10 -9.01 17.69
N SER A 177 30.62 -10.04 18.39
CA SER A 177 30.22 -11.44 18.19
C SER A 177 28.74 -11.65 18.51
N ASP A 178 28.26 -11.10 19.65
CA ASP A 178 26.84 -11.20 20.01
C ASP A 178 25.97 -10.46 19.02
N CYS A 179 26.41 -9.31 18.52
CA CYS A 179 25.70 -8.55 17.48
C CYS A 179 25.63 -9.34 16.15
N VAL A 180 26.67 -10.09 15.78
CA VAL A 180 26.66 -10.97 14.60
C VAL A 180 25.64 -12.09 14.77
N GLU A 181 25.57 -12.74 15.94
CA GLU A 181 24.55 -13.77 16.22
C GLU A 181 23.13 -13.20 16.16
N ILE A 182 22.91 -12.01 16.72
CA ILE A 182 21.60 -11.32 16.65
C ILE A 182 21.21 -10.99 15.21
N PHE A 183 22.18 -10.61 14.38
CA PHE A 183 21.95 -10.29 12.96
C PHE A 183 21.66 -11.53 12.11
N GLY A 184 22.00 -12.72 12.59
CA GLY A 184 21.67 -14.00 11.95
C GLY A 184 22.59 -14.36 10.77
N VAL A 185 23.86 -13.98 10.81
CA VAL A 185 24.87 -14.33 9.81
C VAL A 185 25.75 -15.46 10.32
#